data_8732165e2ca3d180c69d233ca27845f1
#
_entry.id   8732165e2ca3d180c69d233ca27845f1
#
_cell.length_a   1.000
_cell.length_b   1.000
_cell.length_c   1.000
_cell.angle_alpha   90.00
_cell.angle_beta   90.00
_cell.angle_gamma   90.00
#
_symmetry.space_group_name_H-M   'P 1'
#
loop_
_entity.id
_entity.type
_entity.pdbx_description
1 polymer ?
#
loop_
_entity_poly.entity_id
_entity_poly.type
_entity_poly.pdbx_seq_one_letter_code
_entity_poly.pdbx_strand_id
1 'polypeptide(L)'
;MSLQVIDDAVPAALFAQFQDWFANLAMLPGWRASKTAPGSFWHRNFVLSGIFNHHYSPGAVNPGMTHEALISQTHPLAQIARQFSKQHFAGLAFSRVWINVQGFGEDAAVHRDFEREYDGQSRAAVWYPMPAWDLDWAGDFTVWNDANEIMRSVAIKPNRLVIFDGNPPHAARPLSRFATERRVSVAFGREVME
;
A
#
# COMPACT_ATOMS: atom_id res chain seq x y z
N MET A 1 -17.23 5.64 -7.32
CA MET A 1 -16.10 5.00 -6.63
C MET A 1 -16.62 3.78 -5.88
N SER A 2 -16.03 2.61 -6.08
CA SER A 2 -16.27 1.42 -5.27
C SER A 2 -15.15 1.29 -4.23
N LEU A 3 -15.48 1.00 -2.98
CA LEU A 3 -14.51 0.70 -1.93
C LEU A 3 -14.96 -0.57 -1.20
N GLN A 4 -14.11 -1.58 -1.19
CA GLN A 4 -14.32 -2.87 -0.53
C GLN A 4 -13.36 -3.02 0.64
N VAL A 5 -13.83 -3.63 1.72
CA VAL A 5 -13.02 -3.99 2.89
C VAL A 5 -13.16 -5.48 3.11
N ILE A 6 -12.04 -6.19 3.14
CA ILE A 6 -11.98 -7.65 3.27
C ILE A 6 -11.11 -7.94 4.50
N ASP A 7 -11.70 -8.54 5.52
CA ASP A 7 -10.96 -9.07 6.68
C ASP A 7 -10.47 -10.48 6.35
N ASP A 8 -9.38 -10.91 7.01
CA ASP A 8 -8.74 -12.21 6.79
C ASP A 8 -8.41 -12.50 5.31
N ALA A 9 -7.91 -11.46 4.62
CA ALA A 9 -7.67 -11.48 3.18
C ALA A 9 -6.64 -12.52 2.72
N VAL A 10 -5.74 -12.92 3.61
CA VAL A 10 -4.68 -13.91 3.37
C VAL A 10 -4.88 -15.09 4.31
N PRO A 11 -4.79 -16.35 3.82
CA PRO A 11 -4.86 -17.53 4.70
C PRO A 11 -3.86 -17.46 5.85
N ALA A 12 -4.28 -17.88 7.05
CA ALA A 12 -3.49 -17.73 8.28
C ALA A 12 -2.05 -18.25 8.18
N ALA A 13 -1.85 -19.39 7.52
CA ALA A 13 -0.52 -19.97 7.34
C ALA A 13 0.39 -19.07 6.45
N LEU A 14 -0.16 -18.52 5.35
CA LEU A 14 0.59 -17.62 4.47
C LEU A 14 0.80 -16.27 5.13
N PHE A 15 -0.13 -15.81 5.94
CA PHE A 15 0.00 -14.59 6.74
C PHE A 15 1.16 -14.70 7.74
N ALA A 16 1.26 -15.81 8.49
CA ALA A 16 2.38 -16.07 9.39
C ALA A 16 3.72 -16.13 8.63
N GLN A 17 3.77 -16.84 7.51
CA GLN A 17 4.97 -16.89 6.66
C GLN A 17 5.39 -15.49 6.17
N PHE A 18 4.43 -14.62 5.85
CA PHE A 18 4.75 -13.25 5.47
C PHE A 18 5.39 -12.47 6.62
N GLN A 19 4.88 -12.61 7.84
CA GLN A 19 5.43 -11.93 9.01
C GLN A 19 6.87 -12.36 9.29
N ASP A 20 7.15 -13.67 9.25
CA ASP A 20 8.50 -14.21 9.43
C ASP A 20 9.47 -13.72 8.33
N TRP A 21 9.01 -13.72 7.07
CA TRP A 21 9.79 -13.20 5.96
C TRP A 21 10.04 -11.71 6.07
N PHE A 22 9.00 -10.94 6.42
CA PHE A 22 9.09 -9.49 6.56
C PHE A 22 10.03 -9.05 7.68
N ALA A 23 10.08 -9.79 8.80
CA ALA A 23 10.98 -9.51 9.92
C ALA A 23 12.47 -9.47 9.52
N ASN A 24 12.84 -10.16 8.42
CA ASN A 24 14.19 -10.19 7.88
C ASN A 24 14.37 -9.32 6.61
N LEU A 25 13.35 -8.55 6.26
CA LEU A 25 13.39 -7.73 5.05
C LEU A 25 14.08 -6.39 5.30
N ALA A 26 15.15 -6.11 4.54
CA ALA A 26 15.77 -4.79 4.58
C ALA A 26 14.82 -3.73 3.98
N MET A 27 14.47 -2.72 4.77
CA MET A 27 13.69 -1.56 4.35
C MET A 27 14.62 -0.36 4.13
N LEU A 28 14.25 0.55 3.22
CA LEU A 28 15.01 1.75 2.90
C LEU A 28 14.33 2.99 3.49
N PRO A 29 15.04 3.83 4.24
CA PRO A 29 14.49 5.08 4.78
C PRO A 29 14.38 6.16 3.70
N GLY A 30 13.58 7.20 3.98
CA GLY A 30 13.58 8.44 3.20
C GLY A 30 12.55 8.52 2.08
N TRP A 31 11.62 7.57 1.98
CA TRP A 31 10.51 7.69 1.05
C TRP A 31 9.53 8.79 1.46
N ARG A 32 9.01 9.52 0.48
CA ARG A 32 7.97 10.54 0.65
C ARG A 32 6.78 10.24 -0.25
N ALA A 33 5.57 10.46 0.25
CA ALA A 33 4.34 10.27 -0.53
C ALA A 33 4.19 11.30 -1.67
N SER A 34 4.84 12.46 -1.55
CA SER A 34 4.95 13.48 -2.60
C SER A 34 6.22 14.29 -2.42
N LYS A 35 6.62 15.08 -3.45
CA LYS A 35 7.80 15.96 -3.38
C LYS A 35 7.70 17.01 -2.27
N THR A 36 6.49 17.41 -1.92
CA THR A 36 6.20 18.44 -0.91
C THR A 36 5.82 17.87 0.45
N ALA A 37 5.71 16.54 0.59
CA ALA A 37 5.40 15.92 1.88
C ALA A 37 6.51 16.23 2.89
N PRO A 38 6.17 16.76 4.09
CA PRO A 38 7.17 17.13 5.10
C PRO A 38 7.84 15.92 5.74
N GLY A 39 7.13 14.80 5.82
CA GLY A 39 7.61 13.56 6.42
C GLY A 39 8.20 12.58 5.42
N SER A 40 9.00 11.67 5.93
CA SER A 40 9.49 10.51 5.19
C SER A 40 9.34 9.26 6.05
N PHE A 41 9.26 8.11 5.42
CA PHE A 41 9.07 6.82 6.08
C PHE A 41 9.90 5.73 5.40
N TRP A 42 9.86 4.52 5.93
CA TRP A 42 10.56 3.38 5.38
C TRP A 42 9.75 2.74 4.26
N HIS A 43 10.43 2.35 3.19
CA HIS A 43 9.80 1.89 1.97
C HIS A 43 10.63 0.80 1.27
N ARG A 44 9.95 -0.07 0.51
CA ARG A 44 10.58 -0.97 -0.43
C ARG A 44 9.66 -1.27 -1.61
N ASN A 45 10.17 -1.03 -2.82
CA ASN A 45 9.51 -1.43 -4.06
C ASN A 45 9.74 -2.91 -4.37
N PHE A 46 8.71 -3.54 -4.92
CA PHE A 46 8.77 -4.87 -5.53
C PHE A 46 8.39 -4.80 -7.00
N VAL A 47 7.31 -4.13 -7.34
CA VAL A 47 6.97 -3.82 -8.73
C VAL A 47 6.89 -2.31 -8.89
N LEU A 48 7.49 -1.81 -9.94
CA LEU A 48 7.42 -0.41 -10.32
C LEU A 48 7.52 -0.29 -11.84
N SER A 49 6.45 0.10 -12.51
CA SER A 49 6.47 0.45 -13.92
C SER A 49 6.77 1.94 -14.10
N GLY A 50 7.68 2.23 -14.99
CA GLY A 50 8.43 3.45 -15.33
C GLY A 50 7.92 4.87 -15.07
N ILE A 51 6.64 5.12 -14.81
CA ILE A 51 6.10 6.49 -14.68
C ILE A 51 6.24 7.05 -13.24
N PHE A 52 6.42 6.19 -12.25
CA PHE A 52 6.42 6.58 -10.83
C PHE A 52 7.78 7.07 -10.28
N ASN A 53 8.76 7.31 -11.12
CA ASN A 53 10.10 7.75 -10.70
C ASN A 53 10.17 9.15 -10.08
N HIS A 54 9.06 9.88 -9.97
CA HIS A 54 9.07 11.29 -9.60
C HIS A 54 9.00 11.60 -8.11
N HIS A 55 8.74 10.61 -7.25
CA HIS A 55 8.50 10.83 -5.81
C HIS A 55 9.65 10.40 -4.91
N TYR A 56 10.79 10.00 -5.46
CA TYR A 56 11.92 9.45 -4.71
C TYR A 56 12.79 10.52 -4.06
N SER A 57 13.15 10.29 -2.80
CA SER A 57 14.30 10.96 -2.22
C SER A 57 15.58 10.42 -2.88
N PRO A 58 16.56 11.28 -3.22
CA PRO A 58 17.85 10.83 -3.71
C PRO A 58 18.48 9.83 -2.73
N GLY A 59 18.79 8.63 -3.20
CA GLY A 59 19.36 7.55 -2.40
C GLY A 59 18.41 6.43 -1.98
N ALA A 60 17.09 6.61 -2.10
CA ALA A 60 16.10 5.58 -1.75
C ALA A 60 15.63 4.74 -2.97
N VAL A 61 16.41 4.69 -4.03
CA VAL A 61 16.01 4.01 -5.27
C VAL A 61 16.27 2.52 -5.15
N ASN A 62 15.22 1.77 -4.79
CA ASN A 62 15.15 0.36 -5.11
C ASN A 62 14.40 0.24 -6.47
N PRO A 63 15.07 -0.07 -7.58
CA PRO A 63 14.39 -0.32 -8.84
C PRO A 63 13.50 -1.55 -8.65
N GLY A 64 12.18 -1.39 -8.72
CA GLY A 64 11.25 -2.50 -8.71
C GLY A 64 11.52 -3.48 -9.87
N MET A 65 10.94 -4.65 -9.78
CA MET A 65 10.91 -5.63 -10.87
C MET A 65 9.58 -5.54 -11.63
N THR A 66 9.42 -6.30 -12.69
CA THR A 66 8.12 -6.45 -13.36
C THR A 66 7.16 -7.29 -12.53
N HIS A 67 5.87 -7.21 -12.84
CA HIS A 67 4.85 -8.08 -12.22
C HIS A 67 5.20 -9.57 -12.39
N GLU A 68 5.56 -9.97 -13.60
CA GLU A 68 5.92 -11.36 -13.95
C GLU A 68 7.14 -11.83 -13.14
N ALA A 69 8.15 -10.98 -13.01
CA ALA A 69 9.32 -11.27 -12.20
C ALA A 69 8.97 -11.42 -10.71
N LEU A 70 8.06 -10.59 -10.18
CA LEU A 70 7.59 -10.75 -8.80
C LEU A 70 6.86 -12.08 -8.62
N ILE A 71 5.84 -12.34 -9.44
CA ILE A 71 5.01 -13.54 -9.26
C ILE A 71 5.73 -14.85 -9.55
N SER A 72 6.89 -14.83 -10.21
CA SER A 72 7.75 -15.99 -10.38
C SER A 72 8.55 -16.36 -9.12
N GLN A 73 8.65 -15.45 -8.14
CA GLN A 73 9.35 -15.71 -6.88
C GLN A 73 8.57 -16.66 -5.98
N THR A 74 9.26 -17.23 -4.99
CA THR A 74 8.67 -18.21 -4.05
C THR A 74 8.36 -17.62 -2.68
N HIS A 75 8.83 -16.39 -2.38
CA HIS A 75 8.59 -15.77 -1.08
C HIS A 75 7.11 -15.41 -0.85
N PRO A 76 6.69 -15.23 0.40
CA PRO A 76 5.27 -15.05 0.74
C PRO A 76 4.58 -13.86 0.02
N LEU A 77 5.24 -12.72 -0.14
CA LEU A 77 4.67 -11.59 -0.88
C LEU A 77 4.34 -11.96 -2.33
N ALA A 78 5.17 -12.75 -3.00
CA ALA A 78 4.90 -13.20 -4.37
C ALA A 78 3.66 -14.11 -4.43
N GLN A 79 3.48 -14.97 -3.44
CA GLN A 79 2.29 -15.83 -3.32
C GLN A 79 1.03 -14.98 -3.10
N ILE A 80 1.09 -13.99 -2.21
CA ILE A 80 0.01 -13.04 -1.93
C ILE A 80 -0.31 -12.21 -3.19
N ALA A 81 0.70 -11.71 -3.90
CA ALA A 81 0.52 -10.97 -5.14
C ALA A 81 -0.21 -11.81 -6.21
N ARG A 82 0.16 -13.08 -6.39
CA ARG A 82 -0.56 -14.03 -7.29
C ARG A 82 -2.02 -14.21 -6.86
N GLN A 83 -2.25 -14.41 -5.56
CA GLN A 83 -3.60 -14.57 -5.01
C GLN A 83 -4.45 -13.32 -5.28
N PHE A 84 -3.95 -12.13 -4.93
CA PHE A 84 -4.69 -10.88 -5.07
C PHE A 84 -4.92 -10.51 -6.54
N SER A 85 -3.92 -10.68 -7.42
CA SER A 85 -4.08 -10.48 -8.87
C SER A 85 -5.27 -11.32 -9.37
N LYS A 86 -5.30 -12.61 -9.06
CA LYS A 86 -6.36 -13.52 -9.51
C LYS A 86 -7.73 -13.19 -8.90
N GLN A 87 -7.80 -12.90 -7.61
CA GLN A 87 -9.06 -12.77 -6.89
C GLN A 87 -9.69 -11.38 -7.01
N HIS A 88 -8.86 -10.33 -7.07
CA HIS A 88 -9.32 -8.95 -6.92
C HIS A 88 -8.98 -8.05 -8.11
N PHE A 89 -8.09 -8.48 -8.99
CA PHE A 89 -7.64 -7.71 -10.14
C PHE A 89 -7.87 -8.44 -11.47
N ALA A 90 -8.77 -9.41 -11.50
CA ALA A 90 -9.14 -10.18 -12.69
C ALA A 90 -7.94 -10.84 -13.41
N GLY A 91 -6.90 -11.22 -12.66
CA GLY A 91 -5.67 -11.80 -13.21
C GLY A 91 -4.71 -10.80 -13.88
N LEU A 92 -5.01 -9.51 -13.76
CA LEU A 92 -4.23 -8.47 -14.43
C LEU A 92 -2.93 -8.15 -13.68
N ALA A 93 -1.93 -7.67 -14.41
CA ALA A 93 -0.63 -7.29 -13.88
C ALA A 93 -0.72 -6.06 -12.97
N PHE A 94 0.06 -6.05 -11.90
CA PHE A 94 0.29 -4.85 -11.11
C PHE A 94 1.30 -3.95 -11.81
N SER A 95 1.01 -2.66 -11.84
CA SER A 95 1.98 -1.62 -12.23
C SER A 95 2.88 -1.24 -11.06
N ARG A 96 2.43 -1.51 -9.83
CA ARG A 96 3.19 -1.25 -8.59
C ARG A 96 2.83 -2.23 -7.49
N VAL A 97 3.84 -2.65 -6.73
CA VAL A 97 3.72 -3.34 -5.44
C VAL A 97 4.83 -2.81 -4.54
N TRP A 98 4.48 -2.30 -3.37
CA TRP A 98 5.45 -1.84 -2.39
C TRP A 98 5.01 -2.06 -0.95
N ILE A 99 5.99 -2.03 -0.05
CA ILE A 99 5.77 -2.06 1.39
C ILE A 99 6.18 -0.71 1.96
N ASN A 100 5.30 -0.13 2.79
CA ASN A 100 5.58 1.05 3.60
C ASN A 100 5.58 0.66 5.08
N VAL A 101 6.50 1.28 5.84
CA VAL A 101 6.55 1.16 7.29
C VAL A 101 6.59 2.57 7.86
N GLN A 102 5.58 2.91 8.66
CA GLN A 102 5.38 4.26 9.18
C GLN A 102 5.17 4.23 10.68
N GLY A 103 5.88 5.08 11.40
CA GLY A 103 5.69 5.36 12.82
C GLY A 103 4.96 6.67 13.08
N PHE A 104 4.85 7.05 14.35
CA PHE A 104 4.34 8.37 14.74
C PHE A 104 5.22 9.48 14.12
N GLY A 105 4.58 10.48 13.49
CA GLY A 105 5.26 11.57 12.81
C GLY A 105 5.82 11.25 11.42
N GLU A 106 5.65 10.02 10.93
CA GLU A 106 6.07 9.59 9.58
C GLU A 106 4.87 9.55 8.63
N ASP A 107 4.22 10.67 8.40
CA ASP A 107 2.92 10.73 7.75
C ASP A 107 3.02 10.85 6.23
N ALA A 108 2.00 10.32 5.54
CA ALA A 108 1.76 10.57 4.14
C ALA A 108 0.68 11.66 3.98
N ALA A 109 0.95 12.66 3.14
CA ALA A 109 -0.06 13.64 2.77
C ALA A 109 -1.20 13.00 1.97
N VAL A 110 -2.35 13.66 1.92
CA VAL A 110 -3.43 13.31 0.99
C VAL A 110 -2.90 13.37 -0.44
N HIS A 111 -3.11 12.32 -1.19
CA HIS A 111 -2.64 12.20 -2.57
C HIS A 111 -3.62 11.40 -3.42
N ARG A 112 -3.37 11.43 -4.72
CA ARG A 112 -3.97 10.53 -5.69
C ARG A 112 -2.87 9.58 -6.17
N ASP A 113 -3.25 8.35 -6.44
CA ASP A 113 -2.30 7.32 -6.84
C ASP A 113 -1.82 7.48 -8.29
N PHE A 114 -2.65 8.05 -9.15
CA PHE A 114 -2.41 8.16 -10.57
C PHE A 114 -2.48 9.64 -10.99
N GLU A 115 -1.61 10.05 -11.92
CA GLU A 115 -1.58 11.43 -12.44
C GLU A 115 -2.64 11.69 -13.51
N ARG A 116 -3.22 10.63 -14.08
CA ARG A 116 -4.20 10.72 -15.17
C ARG A 116 -5.64 10.69 -14.64
N GLU A 117 -6.55 11.18 -15.47
CA GLU A 117 -7.98 11.00 -15.24
C GLU A 117 -8.32 9.49 -15.15
N TYR A 118 -9.32 9.18 -14.36
CA TYR A 118 -9.74 7.80 -14.13
C TYR A 118 -10.25 7.18 -15.46
N ASP A 119 -9.59 6.14 -15.91
CA ASP A 119 -9.87 5.38 -17.13
C ASP A 119 -10.98 4.32 -16.99
N GLY A 120 -11.61 4.23 -15.83
CA GLY A 120 -12.60 3.20 -15.49
C GLY A 120 -12.00 1.85 -15.08
N GLN A 121 -10.69 1.66 -15.17
CA GLN A 121 -10.01 0.38 -14.94
C GLN A 121 -8.93 0.43 -13.86
N SER A 122 -8.45 1.63 -13.49
CA SER A 122 -7.44 1.78 -12.44
C SER A 122 -7.99 1.34 -11.09
N ARG A 123 -7.20 0.56 -10.38
CA ARG A 123 -7.55 -0.03 -9.09
C ARG A 123 -6.34 -0.07 -8.18
N ALA A 124 -6.57 0.25 -6.92
CA ALA A 124 -5.56 0.12 -5.88
C ALA A 124 -6.07 -0.68 -4.70
N ALA A 125 -5.14 -1.29 -3.98
CA ALA A 125 -5.43 -1.98 -2.74
C ALA A 125 -4.32 -1.76 -1.72
N VAL A 126 -4.70 -1.73 -0.45
CA VAL A 126 -3.78 -1.65 0.69
C VAL A 126 -4.10 -2.79 1.64
N TRP A 127 -3.10 -3.62 1.89
CA TRP A 127 -3.18 -4.73 2.83
C TRP A 127 -2.36 -4.42 4.08
N TYR A 128 -2.90 -4.76 5.26
CA TYR A 128 -2.30 -4.51 6.57
C TYR A 128 -1.82 -5.83 7.20
N PRO A 129 -0.53 -6.17 7.08
CA PRO A 129 0.02 -7.45 7.55
C PRO A 129 0.44 -7.48 9.02
N MET A 130 0.07 -6.49 9.84
CA MET A 130 0.43 -6.51 11.25
C MET A 130 -0.27 -7.64 12.01
N PRO A 131 0.38 -8.26 13.01
CA PRO A 131 -0.23 -9.33 13.81
C PRO A 131 -1.28 -8.82 14.80
N ALA A 132 -1.17 -7.57 15.22
CA ALA A 132 -2.11 -6.88 16.10
C ALA A 132 -2.20 -5.40 15.74
N TRP A 133 -3.28 -4.74 16.11
CA TRP A 133 -3.46 -3.30 16.02
C TRP A 133 -4.43 -2.83 17.10
N ASP A 134 -4.05 -1.80 17.84
CA ASP A 134 -4.90 -1.17 18.84
C ASP A 134 -5.66 0.00 18.21
N LEU A 135 -6.93 0.20 18.58
CA LEU A 135 -7.75 1.31 18.08
C LEU A 135 -7.19 2.67 18.48
N ASP A 136 -6.57 2.77 19.65
CA ASP A 136 -5.96 4.00 20.14
C ASP A 136 -4.71 4.41 19.36
N TRP A 137 -4.17 3.51 18.53
CA TRP A 137 -3.04 3.81 17.64
C TRP A 137 -3.45 4.61 16.41
N ALA A 138 -4.74 4.70 16.11
CA ALA A 138 -5.30 5.41 14.95
C ALA A 138 -4.71 4.91 13.61
N GLY A 139 -4.41 5.79 12.67
CA GLY A 139 -3.76 5.42 11.41
C GLY A 139 -4.71 5.01 10.30
N ASP A 140 -5.99 5.28 10.43
CA ASP A 140 -7.07 4.91 9.49
C ASP A 140 -6.75 5.26 8.04
N PHE A 141 -7.18 4.41 7.13
CA PHE A 141 -7.22 4.73 5.71
C PHE A 141 -8.45 5.58 5.41
N THR A 142 -8.24 6.80 4.96
CA THR A 142 -9.34 7.75 4.71
C THR A 142 -9.35 8.17 3.24
N VAL A 143 -10.56 8.25 2.68
CA VAL A 143 -10.84 8.66 1.31
C VAL A 143 -11.75 9.88 1.32
N TRP A 144 -11.47 10.86 0.46
CA TRP A 144 -12.22 12.10 0.29
C TRP A 144 -12.85 12.18 -1.11
N ASN A 145 -13.86 13.03 -1.23
CA ASN A 145 -14.37 13.50 -2.52
C ASN A 145 -13.59 14.76 -2.98
N ASP A 146 -13.94 15.28 -4.17
CA ASP A 146 -13.30 16.46 -4.73
C ASP A 146 -13.68 17.77 -3.98
N ALA A 147 -14.71 17.72 -3.13
CA ALA A 147 -15.07 18.82 -2.23
C ALA A 147 -14.29 18.77 -0.88
N ASN A 148 -13.32 17.88 -0.74
CA ASN A 148 -12.54 17.63 0.47
C ASN A 148 -13.36 17.11 1.66
N GLU A 149 -14.50 16.48 1.42
CA GLU A 149 -15.30 15.84 2.44
C GLU A 149 -14.91 14.37 2.58
N ILE A 150 -14.86 13.85 3.81
CA ILE A 150 -14.58 12.43 4.06
C ILE A 150 -15.73 11.60 3.55
N MET A 151 -15.46 10.77 2.56
CA MET A 151 -16.41 9.77 2.07
C MET A 151 -16.40 8.52 2.93
N ARG A 152 -15.21 8.07 3.33
CA ARG A 152 -15.04 6.88 4.14
C ARG A 152 -13.71 6.91 4.89
N SER A 153 -13.74 6.46 6.15
CA SER A 153 -12.56 6.09 6.93
C SER A 153 -12.64 4.61 7.28
N VAL A 154 -11.53 3.91 7.15
CA VAL A 154 -11.43 2.46 7.39
C VAL A 154 -10.37 2.24 8.44
N ALA A 155 -10.79 1.78 9.62
CA ALA A 155 -9.87 1.43 10.69
C ALA A 155 -8.93 0.29 10.27
N ILE A 156 -7.71 0.35 10.73
CA ILE A 156 -6.73 -0.73 10.53
C ILE A 156 -7.17 -1.96 11.35
N LYS A 157 -7.02 -3.13 10.73
CA LYS A 157 -7.09 -4.43 11.40
C LYS A 157 -6.00 -5.36 10.84
N PRO A 158 -5.48 -6.29 11.66
CA PRO A 158 -4.64 -7.36 11.17
C PRO A 158 -5.26 -8.07 9.97
N ASN A 159 -4.45 -8.35 8.95
CA ASN A 159 -4.86 -9.09 7.74
C ASN A 159 -6.04 -8.48 6.96
N ARG A 160 -6.30 -7.17 7.13
CA ARG A 160 -7.33 -6.44 6.38
C ARG A 160 -6.79 -5.96 5.04
N LEU A 161 -7.58 -6.15 3.98
CA LEU A 161 -7.35 -5.59 2.65
C LEU A 161 -8.44 -4.54 2.35
N VAL A 162 -8.02 -3.36 1.94
CA VAL A 162 -8.90 -2.29 1.44
C VAL A 162 -8.64 -2.14 -0.05
N ILE A 163 -9.68 -2.29 -0.87
CA ILE A 163 -9.61 -2.15 -2.33
C ILE A 163 -10.48 -0.97 -2.74
N PHE A 164 -9.98 -0.14 -3.63
CA PHE A 164 -10.74 0.97 -4.18
C PHE A 164 -10.49 1.15 -5.67
N ASP A 165 -11.55 1.51 -6.38
CA ASP A 165 -11.52 1.80 -7.82
C ASP A 165 -11.38 3.30 -8.03
N GLY A 166 -10.70 3.66 -9.09
CA GLY A 166 -10.49 5.03 -9.46
C GLY A 166 -9.29 5.65 -8.78
N ASN A 167 -9.28 6.97 -8.77
CA ASN A 167 -8.18 7.78 -8.28
C ASN A 167 -8.67 8.85 -7.28
N PRO A 168 -9.43 8.47 -6.21
CA PRO A 168 -9.89 9.45 -5.25
C PRO A 168 -8.73 9.99 -4.42
N PRO A 169 -8.83 11.21 -3.88
CA PRO A 169 -7.92 11.69 -2.86
C PRO A 169 -7.99 10.75 -1.65
N HIS A 170 -6.84 10.27 -1.21
CA HIS A 170 -6.78 9.38 -0.05
C HIS A 170 -5.48 9.54 0.73
N ALA A 171 -5.47 9.08 1.96
CA ALA A 171 -4.28 8.99 2.79
C ALA A 171 -4.45 7.93 3.88
N ALA A 172 -3.32 7.37 4.29
CA ALA A 172 -3.19 6.75 5.58
C ALA A 172 -2.99 7.88 6.62
N ARG A 173 -3.94 8.02 7.56
CA ARG A 173 -3.90 9.09 8.57
C ARG A 173 -2.72 8.89 9.54
N PRO A 174 -2.29 9.97 10.20
CA PRO A 174 -1.23 9.91 11.20
C PRO A 174 -1.51 8.86 12.28
N LEU A 175 -0.45 8.23 12.75
CA LEU A 175 -0.53 7.42 13.96
C LEU A 175 -0.67 8.33 15.18
N SER A 176 -1.40 7.84 16.16
CA SER A 176 -1.49 8.44 17.49
C SER A 176 -0.13 8.35 18.19
N ARG A 177 0.14 9.29 19.10
CA ARG A 177 1.30 9.22 20.01
C ARG A 177 1.29 8.00 20.96
N PHE A 178 0.15 7.31 21.04
CA PHE A 178 0.03 6.07 21.83
C PHE A 178 0.47 4.83 21.05
N ALA A 179 0.72 4.97 19.73
CA ALA A 179 1.18 3.86 18.92
C ALA A 179 2.57 3.41 19.38
N THR A 180 2.67 2.19 19.85
CA THR A 180 3.93 1.54 20.27
C THR A 180 4.57 0.77 19.11
N GLU A 181 3.78 0.49 18.07
CA GLU A 181 4.20 -0.25 16.89
C GLU A 181 4.12 0.61 15.62
N ARG A 182 4.88 0.22 14.61
CA ARG A 182 4.83 0.85 13.30
C ARG A 182 3.72 0.23 12.45
N ARG A 183 3.01 1.06 11.72
CA ARG A 183 2.09 0.59 10.68
C ARG A 183 2.87 0.04 9.50
N VAL A 184 2.64 -1.23 9.17
CA VAL A 184 3.08 -1.84 7.93
C VAL A 184 1.91 -1.88 6.95
N SER A 185 2.11 -1.43 5.73
CA SER A 185 1.13 -1.56 4.67
C SER A 185 1.78 -2.07 3.39
N VAL A 186 1.09 -2.96 2.69
CA VAL A 186 1.49 -3.42 1.35
C VAL A 186 0.49 -2.85 0.36
N ALA A 187 0.97 -1.99 -0.53
CA ALA A 187 0.15 -1.40 -1.57
C ALA A 187 0.31 -2.16 -2.89
N PHE A 188 -0.81 -2.39 -3.55
CA PHE A 188 -0.93 -2.98 -4.87
C PHE A 188 -1.68 -2.00 -5.75
N GLY A 189 -1.12 -1.67 -6.90
CA GLY A 189 -1.77 -0.76 -7.83
C GLY A 189 -1.73 -1.28 -9.25
N ARG A 190 -2.82 -1.07 -9.97
CA ARG A 190 -2.91 -1.26 -11.39
C ARG A 190 -3.32 0.04 -12.05
N GLU A 191 -2.49 0.51 -12.93
CA GLU A 191 -2.79 1.56 -13.88
C GLU A 191 -2.80 0.94 -15.28
N VAL A 192 -3.81 1.23 -16.07
CA VAL A 192 -3.82 0.85 -17.47
C VAL A 192 -2.93 1.85 -18.22
N MET A 193 -1.85 1.36 -18.77
CA MET A 193 -1.00 2.13 -19.65
C MET A 193 -1.47 1.90 -21.08
N GLU A 194 -1.85 2.97 -21.76
CA GLU A 194 -2.08 2.95 -23.19
C GLU A 194 -0.75 2.85 -23.96
#